data_b12ec1346344457bcb9cf9acf5ebd0bc
#
_entry.id   b12ec1346344457bcb9cf9acf5ebd0bc
#
_cell.length_a   1.000
_cell.length_b   1.000
_cell.length_c   1.000
_cell.angle_alpha   90.00
_cell.angle_beta   90.00
_cell.angle_gamma   90.00
#
_symmetry.space_group_name_H-M   'P 1'
#
loop_
_entity.id
_entity.type
_entity.pdbx_description
1 polymer ?
#
loop_
_entity_poly.entity_id
_entity_poly.type
_entity_poly.pdbx_seq_one_letter_code
_entity_poly.pdbx_strand_id
1 'polypeptide(L)'
;EGVSEVLPLPEQPENVRRILAVAEAIGAIPMVLDYREHDRVVAAISHLPHLVASSLVNLVKDSDTPMGTMKQVAAGGFKDITRIASSSPEMWEQICMTNTVPIADILERYIASLNQVLAQIKGRDSGGIYRLFETSRDYRNSITERANGSVEPSYEFSVDVADEVGAISTISVILAAKGISIRNIGINNNRERGEGALKIAFYSEEAMEAAVRQLEKYKYEIFRV
;
A
#
# COMPACT_ATOMS: atom_id res chain seq x y z
N GLU A 1 -8.46 -9.13 -25.69
CA GLU A 1 -9.62 -8.41 -26.26
C GLU A 1 -10.72 -8.33 -25.22
N GLY A 2 -10.93 -7.18 -24.63
CA GLY A 2 -11.93 -6.89 -23.62
C GLY A 2 -11.87 -5.41 -23.29
N VAL A 3 -12.17 -4.57 -24.28
CA VAL A 3 -12.48 -3.15 -24.04
C VAL A 3 -13.82 -3.16 -23.31
N SER A 4 -13.80 -2.89 -21.98
CA SER A 4 -15.01 -2.56 -21.27
C SER A 4 -15.54 -1.25 -21.89
N GLU A 5 -16.70 -1.34 -22.57
CA GLU A 5 -17.45 -0.17 -22.99
C GLU A 5 -17.67 0.73 -21.76
N VAL A 6 -16.98 1.84 -21.73
CA VAL A 6 -17.27 2.92 -20.79
C VAL A 6 -18.59 3.50 -21.27
N LEU A 7 -19.70 3.08 -20.65
CA LEU A 7 -21.00 3.68 -20.89
C LEU A 7 -20.86 5.21 -20.71
N PRO A 8 -21.34 6.04 -21.64
CA PRO A 8 -21.30 7.48 -21.46
C PRO A 8 -22.04 7.86 -20.18
N LEU A 9 -21.35 8.51 -19.26
CA LEU A 9 -21.96 9.03 -18.05
C LEU A 9 -23.12 9.96 -18.45
N PRO A 10 -24.29 9.86 -17.79
CA PRO A 10 -25.39 10.79 -18.04
C PRO A 10 -24.89 12.23 -17.87
N GLU A 11 -25.45 13.19 -18.64
CA GLU A 11 -25.04 14.60 -18.57
C GLU A 11 -24.98 15.08 -17.12
N GLN A 12 -23.75 15.35 -16.66
CA GLN A 12 -23.53 15.80 -15.30
C GLN A 12 -23.99 17.26 -15.15
N PRO A 13 -24.61 17.63 -14.02
CA PRO A 13 -24.94 19.01 -13.73
C PRO A 13 -23.73 19.93 -13.86
N GLU A 14 -23.94 21.18 -14.25
CA GLU A 14 -22.89 22.18 -14.51
C GLU A 14 -21.92 22.33 -13.29
N ASN A 15 -22.45 22.29 -12.06
CA ASN A 15 -21.65 22.36 -10.83
C ASN A 15 -20.71 21.14 -10.68
N VAL A 16 -21.17 19.94 -11.05
CA VAL A 16 -20.33 18.72 -11.01
C VAL A 16 -19.22 18.82 -12.05
N ARG A 17 -19.53 19.26 -13.28
CA ARG A 17 -18.50 19.48 -14.31
C ARG A 17 -17.42 20.47 -13.88
N ARG A 18 -17.80 21.56 -13.20
CA ARG A 18 -16.83 22.53 -12.65
C ARG A 18 -15.93 21.93 -11.59
N ILE A 19 -16.48 21.10 -10.67
CA ILE A 19 -15.67 20.42 -9.64
C ILE A 19 -14.72 19.43 -10.29
N LEU A 20 -15.16 18.64 -11.27
CA LEU A 20 -14.30 17.72 -12.01
C LEU A 20 -13.16 18.46 -12.69
N ALA A 21 -13.43 19.57 -13.38
CA ALA A 21 -12.41 20.39 -14.03
C ALA A 21 -11.37 20.96 -13.03
N VAL A 22 -11.80 21.35 -11.83
CA VAL A 22 -10.87 21.80 -10.78
C VAL A 22 -10.00 20.63 -10.29
N ALA A 23 -10.59 19.45 -10.06
CA ALA A 23 -9.84 18.26 -9.64
C ALA A 23 -8.77 17.87 -10.68
N GLU A 24 -9.14 17.88 -11.96
CA GLU A 24 -8.21 17.59 -13.06
C GLU A 24 -7.10 18.66 -13.15
N ALA A 25 -7.46 19.94 -13.00
CA ALA A 25 -6.48 21.04 -13.07
C ALA A 25 -5.41 20.99 -11.97
N ILE A 26 -5.70 20.40 -10.81
CA ILE A 26 -4.72 20.16 -9.74
C ILE A 26 -4.01 18.80 -9.85
N GLY A 27 -4.22 18.05 -10.95
CA GLY A 27 -3.59 16.76 -11.19
C GLY A 27 -4.23 15.58 -10.46
N ALA A 28 -5.44 15.75 -9.90
CA ALA A 28 -6.19 14.65 -9.29
C ALA A 28 -6.99 13.88 -10.36
N ILE A 29 -7.22 12.59 -10.11
CA ILE A 29 -8.09 11.76 -10.94
C ILE A 29 -9.48 11.73 -10.28
N PRO A 30 -10.48 12.43 -10.83
CA PRO A 30 -11.80 12.48 -10.23
C PRO A 30 -12.55 11.17 -10.45
N MET A 31 -13.26 10.71 -9.40
CA MET A 31 -14.17 9.58 -9.48
C MET A 31 -15.55 10.00 -9.01
N VAL A 32 -16.56 9.80 -9.86
CA VAL A 32 -17.96 10.11 -9.53
C VAL A 32 -18.61 8.85 -8.97
N LEU A 33 -19.01 8.89 -7.71
CA LEU A 33 -19.66 7.78 -7.00
C LEU A 33 -21.02 8.23 -6.46
N ASP A 34 -21.98 7.30 -6.37
CA ASP A 34 -23.16 7.50 -5.53
C ASP A 34 -22.71 7.62 -4.06
N TYR A 35 -23.38 8.46 -3.28
CA TYR A 35 -22.97 8.72 -1.89
C TYR A 35 -23.00 7.46 -1.01
N ARG A 36 -23.95 6.54 -1.25
CA ARG A 36 -24.01 5.28 -0.50
C ARG A 36 -22.84 4.36 -0.86
N GLU A 37 -22.45 4.35 -2.13
CA GLU A 37 -21.26 3.62 -2.56
C GLU A 37 -19.99 4.24 -1.98
N HIS A 38 -19.87 5.56 -2.03
CA HIS A 38 -18.78 6.29 -1.36
C HIS A 38 -18.66 5.91 0.10
N ASP A 39 -19.76 6.00 0.86
CA ASP A 39 -19.78 5.73 2.29
C ASP A 39 -19.39 4.28 2.62
N ARG A 40 -19.83 3.31 1.80
CA ARG A 40 -19.44 1.91 1.93
C ARG A 40 -17.96 1.69 1.59
N VAL A 41 -17.46 2.33 0.55
CA VAL A 41 -16.04 2.21 0.15
C VAL A 41 -15.14 2.78 1.24
N VAL A 42 -15.39 4.01 1.70
CA VAL A 42 -14.56 4.63 2.74
C VAL A 42 -14.66 3.92 4.09
N ALA A 43 -15.81 3.31 4.40
CA ALA A 43 -15.93 2.44 5.57
C ALA A 43 -14.94 1.28 5.52
N ALA A 44 -14.78 0.65 4.36
CA ALA A 44 -13.91 -0.52 4.20
C ALA A 44 -12.42 -0.17 4.12
N ILE A 45 -12.04 0.88 3.36
CA ILE A 45 -10.63 1.17 3.07
C ILE A 45 -10.01 2.23 3.98
N SER A 46 -10.81 2.97 4.75
CA SER A 46 -10.35 4.04 5.64
C SER A 46 -10.81 3.82 7.09
N HIS A 47 -12.13 3.71 7.33
CA HIS A 47 -12.65 3.71 8.69
C HIS A 47 -12.33 2.42 9.44
N LEU A 48 -12.57 1.25 8.82
CA LEU A 48 -12.22 -0.04 9.41
C LEU A 48 -10.73 -0.15 9.75
N PRO A 49 -9.77 0.20 8.87
CA PRO A 49 -8.36 0.18 9.22
C PRO A 49 -8.00 0.99 10.46
N HIS A 50 -8.59 2.18 10.65
CA HIS A 50 -8.35 2.99 11.86
C HIS A 50 -8.94 2.36 13.12
N LEU A 51 -10.14 1.80 13.04
CA LEU A 51 -10.74 1.06 14.16
C LEU A 51 -9.92 -0.18 14.54
N VAL A 52 -9.42 -0.92 13.54
CA VAL A 52 -8.55 -2.08 13.74
C VAL A 52 -7.23 -1.66 14.39
N ALA A 53 -6.57 -0.63 13.86
CA ALA A 53 -5.32 -0.15 14.42
C ALA A 53 -5.48 0.32 15.88
N SER A 54 -6.53 1.10 16.17
CA SER A 54 -6.81 1.61 17.52
C SER A 54 -7.17 0.47 18.49
N SER A 55 -8.00 -0.49 18.07
CA SER A 55 -8.36 -1.63 18.90
C SER A 55 -7.16 -2.55 19.17
N LEU A 56 -6.28 -2.74 18.18
CA LEU A 56 -5.04 -3.52 18.35
C LEU A 56 -4.09 -2.86 19.34
N VAL A 57 -3.91 -1.54 19.27
CA VAL A 57 -3.10 -0.80 20.25
C VAL A 57 -3.67 -0.94 21.66
N ASN A 58 -4.98 -0.78 21.84
CA ASN A 58 -5.63 -0.93 23.13
C ASN A 58 -5.52 -2.37 23.66
N LEU A 59 -5.70 -3.38 22.82
CA LEU A 59 -5.52 -4.79 23.19
C LEU A 59 -4.11 -5.06 23.71
N VAL A 60 -3.07 -4.57 23.00
CA VAL A 60 -1.68 -4.75 23.42
C VAL A 60 -1.41 -4.00 24.73
N LYS A 61 -1.88 -2.74 24.85
CA LYS A 61 -1.77 -1.94 26.07
C LYS A 61 -2.39 -2.66 27.29
N ASP A 62 -3.60 -3.21 27.12
CA ASP A 62 -4.34 -3.85 28.22
C ASP A 62 -3.80 -5.26 28.56
N SER A 63 -3.05 -5.88 27.63
CA SER A 63 -2.37 -7.18 27.81
C SER A 63 -0.94 -7.05 28.31
N ASP A 64 -0.37 -5.84 28.35
CA ASP A 64 1.03 -5.65 28.70
C ASP A 64 1.28 -5.88 30.20
N THR A 65 2.49 -6.29 30.52
CA THR A 65 2.93 -6.49 31.91
C THR A 65 3.17 -5.13 32.58
N PRO A 66 3.19 -5.07 33.95
CA PRO A 66 3.59 -3.85 34.67
C PRO A 66 4.98 -3.32 34.28
N MET A 67 5.86 -4.19 33.76
CA MET A 67 7.17 -3.81 33.26
C MET A 67 7.16 -3.22 31.84
N GLY A 68 6.03 -3.24 31.14
CA GLY A 68 5.90 -2.73 29.78
C GLY A 68 6.65 -3.54 28.75
N THR A 69 6.72 -4.86 28.89
CA THR A 69 7.51 -5.74 28.03
C THR A 69 7.06 -5.66 26.57
N MET A 70 5.73 -5.67 26.31
CA MET A 70 5.21 -5.59 24.94
C MET A 70 5.56 -4.25 24.31
N LYS A 71 5.45 -3.15 25.09
CA LYS A 71 5.85 -1.81 24.63
C LYS A 71 7.34 -1.73 24.28
N GLN A 72 8.21 -2.39 25.05
CA GLN A 72 9.66 -2.38 24.82
C GLN A 72 10.06 -3.16 23.57
N VAL A 73 9.40 -4.29 23.28
CA VAL A 73 9.71 -5.14 22.14
C VAL A 73 8.90 -4.80 20.88
N ALA A 74 8.01 -3.79 20.95
CA ALA A 74 7.21 -3.35 19.80
C ALA A 74 8.12 -2.87 18.67
N ALA A 75 8.27 -3.69 17.63
CA ALA A 75 9.15 -3.47 16.48
C ALA A 75 8.39 -2.84 15.30
N GLY A 76 9.09 -2.70 14.15
CA GLY A 76 8.61 -2.01 12.94
C GLY A 76 7.22 -2.44 12.50
N GLY A 77 6.95 -3.74 12.34
CA GLY A 77 5.65 -4.23 11.87
C GLY A 77 4.46 -3.78 12.73
N PHE A 78 4.59 -3.78 14.06
CA PHE A 78 3.55 -3.28 14.95
C PHE A 78 3.38 -1.76 14.79
N LYS A 79 4.49 -1.01 14.76
CA LYS A 79 4.47 0.46 14.58
C LYS A 79 3.87 0.87 13.24
N ASP A 80 4.18 0.15 12.18
CA ASP A 80 3.71 0.45 10.84
C ASP A 80 2.18 0.24 10.73
N ILE A 81 1.66 -0.91 11.16
CA ILE A 81 0.23 -1.21 11.09
C ILE A 81 -0.60 -0.33 12.04
N THR A 82 -0.02 0.12 13.14
CA THR A 82 -0.71 0.95 14.16
C THR A 82 -0.44 2.44 14.02
N ARG A 83 0.33 2.88 13.04
CA ARG A 83 0.70 4.30 12.85
C ARG A 83 -0.52 5.23 12.83
N ILE A 84 -1.60 4.78 12.19
CA ILE A 84 -2.83 5.56 12.05
C ILE A 84 -3.65 5.64 13.35
N ALA A 85 -3.36 4.84 14.37
CA ALA A 85 -4.03 4.92 15.68
C ALA A 85 -3.70 6.21 16.47
N SER A 86 -2.71 7.02 16.01
CA SER A 86 -2.35 8.32 16.61
C SER A 86 -3.16 9.49 16.05
N SER A 87 -4.27 9.23 15.38
CA SER A 87 -5.17 10.26 14.82
C SER A 87 -6.02 10.94 15.90
N SER A 88 -6.63 12.13 15.57
CA SER A 88 -7.49 12.88 16.51
C SER A 88 -8.72 12.09 16.95
N PRO A 89 -8.93 11.90 18.25
CA PRO A 89 -10.12 11.22 18.76
C PRO A 89 -11.42 11.92 18.39
N GLU A 90 -11.47 13.25 18.44
CA GLU A 90 -12.65 14.04 18.13
C GLU A 90 -13.07 13.88 16.67
N MET A 91 -12.10 13.92 15.75
CA MET A 91 -12.37 13.71 14.33
C MET A 91 -12.92 12.29 14.08
N TRP A 92 -12.32 11.28 14.69
CA TRP A 92 -12.70 9.88 14.46
C TRP A 92 -14.02 9.52 15.13
N GLU A 93 -14.36 10.15 16.26
CA GLU A 93 -15.70 10.06 16.83
C GLU A 93 -16.75 10.54 15.82
N GLN A 94 -16.56 11.74 15.24
CA GLN A 94 -17.48 12.30 14.25
C GLN A 94 -17.61 11.42 13.01
N ILE A 95 -16.50 10.92 12.46
CA ILE A 95 -16.51 10.01 11.33
C ILE A 95 -17.32 8.75 11.63
N CYS A 96 -17.11 8.13 12.80
CA CYS A 96 -17.84 6.93 13.19
C CYS A 96 -19.34 7.20 13.38
N MET A 97 -19.69 8.36 13.91
CA MET A 97 -21.10 8.72 14.14
C MET A 97 -21.82 9.11 12.84
N THR A 98 -21.13 9.66 11.87
CA THR A 98 -21.75 10.05 10.58
C THR A 98 -21.85 8.90 9.59
N ASN A 99 -20.99 7.89 9.65
CA ASN A 99 -20.99 6.71 8.76
C ASN A 99 -21.25 5.40 9.50
N THR A 100 -22.09 5.42 10.52
CA THR A 100 -22.31 4.32 11.48
C THR A 100 -22.72 3.01 10.81
N VAL A 101 -23.71 3.03 9.91
CA VAL A 101 -24.29 1.81 9.31
C VAL A 101 -23.28 1.08 8.43
N PRO A 102 -22.62 1.73 7.45
CA PRO A 102 -21.55 1.11 6.65
C PRO A 102 -20.38 0.60 7.49
N ILE A 103 -20.00 1.33 8.54
CA ILE A 103 -18.91 0.91 9.44
C ILE A 103 -19.31 -0.34 10.22
N ALA A 104 -20.52 -0.40 10.77
CA ALA A 104 -21.01 -1.55 11.52
C ALA A 104 -21.02 -2.80 10.61
N ASP A 105 -21.57 -2.71 9.41
CA ASP A 105 -21.61 -3.83 8.45
C ASP A 105 -20.20 -4.38 8.15
N ILE A 106 -19.27 -3.51 7.80
CA ILE A 106 -17.91 -3.98 7.44
C ILE A 106 -17.15 -4.51 8.67
N LEU A 107 -17.37 -3.95 9.84
CA LEU A 107 -16.77 -4.41 11.10
C LEU A 107 -17.30 -5.80 11.50
N GLU A 108 -18.59 -6.06 11.35
CA GLU A 108 -19.19 -7.38 11.59
C GLU A 108 -18.58 -8.44 10.64
N ARG A 109 -18.42 -8.11 9.38
CA ARG A 109 -17.77 -8.98 8.39
C ARG A 109 -16.29 -9.23 8.73
N TYR A 110 -15.60 -8.22 9.24
CA TYR A 110 -14.21 -8.37 9.68
C TYR A 110 -14.11 -9.27 10.92
N ILE A 111 -15.00 -9.12 11.89
CA ILE A 111 -15.09 -10.00 13.07
C ILE A 111 -15.34 -11.45 12.64
N ALA A 112 -16.26 -11.67 11.69
CA ALA A 112 -16.49 -13.01 11.15
C ALA A 112 -15.23 -13.61 10.49
N SER A 113 -14.49 -12.81 9.73
CA SER A 113 -13.21 -13.22 9.15
C SER A 113 -12.17 -13.60 10.22
N LEU A 114 -12.03 -12.80 11.28
CA LEU A 114 -11.14 -13.11 12.39
C LEU A 114 -11.54 -14.39 13.13
N ASN A 115 -12.83 -14.67 13.28
CA ASN A 115 -13.32 -15.93 13.86
C ASN A 115 -12.94 -17.15 12.98
N GLN A 116 -12.94 -17.02 11.65
CA GLN A 116 -12.45 -18.07 10.75
C GLN A 116 -10.95 -18.31 10.94
N VAL A 117 -10.15 -17.24 11.01
CA VAL A 117 -8.70 -17.34 11.28
C VAL A 117 -8.46 -18.01 12.65
N LEU A 118 -9.21 -17.62 13.67
CA LEU A 118 -9.12 -18.24 15.00
C LEU A 118 -9.43 -19.75 14.96
N ALA A 119 -10.45 -20.15 14.21
CA ALA A 119 -10.80 -21.56 14.03
C ALA A 119 -9.70 -22.35 13.31
N GLN A 120 -9.11 -21.78 12.26
CA GLN A 120 -7.97 -22.37 11.54
C GLN A 120 -6.75 -22.55 12.45
N ILE A 121 -6.41 -21.54 13.26
CA ILE A 121 -5.29 -21.61 14.21
C ILE A 121 -5.55 -22.70 15.25
N LYS A 122 -6.73 -22.73 15.88
CA LYS A 122 -7.12 -23.75 16.87
C LYS A 122 -7.14 -25.16 16.27
N GLY A 123 -7.60 -25.27 15.03
CA GLY A 123 -7.65 -26.52 14.26
C GLY A 123 -6.29 -26.94 13.66
N ARG A 124 -5.24 -26.13 13.79
CA ARG A 124 -3.94 -26.33 13.16
C ARG A 124 -4.06 -26.56 11.63
N ASP A 125 -5.00 -25.87 10.99
CA ASP A 125 -5.21 -25.93 9.54
C ASP A 125 -4.12 -25.15 8.80
N SER A 126 -2.99 -25.81 8.57
CA SER A 126 -1.84 -25.25 7.86
C SER A 126 -2.21 -24.79 6.45
N GLY A 127 -3.05 -25.54 5.72
CA GLY A 127 -3.45 -25.18 4.37
C GLY A 127 -4.36 -23.93 4.34
N GLY A 128 -5.26 -23.80 5.32
CA GLY A 128 -6.12 -22.61 5.45
C GLY A 128 -5.30 -21.36 5.77
N ILE A 129 -4.35 -21.48 6.69
CA ILE A 129 -3.45 -20.35 7.04
C ILE A 129 -2.56 -19.97 5.85
N TYR A 130 -1.99 -20.94 5.12
CA TYR A 130 -1.20 -20.65 3.92
C TYR A 130 -2.03 -19.85 2.89
N ARG A 131 -3.25 -20.30 2.58
CA ARG A 131 -4.13 -19.61 1.63
C ARG A 131 -4.51 -18.20 2.08
N LEU A 132 -4.70 -17.97 3.37
CA LEU A 132 -4.97 -16.63 3.91
C LEU A 132 -3.86 -15.64 3.52
N PHE A 133 -2.60 -16.01 3.77
CA PHE A 133 -1.47 -15.13 3.45
C PHE A 133 -1.21 -15.02 1.94
N GLU A 134 -1.35 -16.10 1.20
CA GLU A 134 -1.20 -16.11 -0.25
C GLU A 134 -2.19 -15.17 -0.93
N THR A 135 -3.48 -15.30 -0.62
CA THR A 135 -4.54 -14.47 -1.20
C THR A 135 -4.38 -12.99 -0.83
N SER A 136 -4.04 -12.70 0.42
CA SER A 136 -3.83 -11.31 0.86
C SER A 136 -2.62 -10.66 0.19
N ARG A 137 -1.52 -11.41 0.04
CA ARG A 137 -0.34 -10.95 -0.69
C ARG A 137 -0.68 -10.61 -2.14
N ASP A 138 -1.35 -11.52 -2.83
CA ASP A 138 -1.64 -11.35 -4.24
C ASP A 138 -2.59 -10.16 -4.49
N TYR A 139 -3.61 -10.01 -3.65
CA TYR A 139 -4.48 -8.84 -3.70
C TYR A 139 -3.74 -7.54 -3.36
N ARG A 140 -2.90 -7.54 -2.31
CA ARG A 140 -2.12 -6.35 -1.93
C ARG A 140 -1.17 -5.90 -3.03
N ASN A 141 -0.52 -6.84 -3.71
CA ASN A 141 0.35 -6.53 -4.84
C ASN A 141 -0.44 -5.93 -6.01
N SER A 142 -1.65 -6.43 -6.30
CA SER A 142 -2.51 -5.86 -7.34
C SER A 142 -2.94 -4.41 -7.07
N ILE A 143 -3.08 -4.02 -5.81
CA ILE A 143 -3.39 -2.62 -5.44
C ILE A 143 -2.22 -1.70 -5.79
N THR A 144 -0.98 -2.12 -5.53
CA THR A 144 0.22 -1.31 -5.79
C THR A 144 0.41 -1.04 -7.28
N GLU A 145 0.09 -2.01 -8.13
CA GLU A 145 0.14 -1.86 -9.59
C GLU A 145 -0.90 -0.86 -10.14
N ARG A 146 -2.07 -0.75 -9.49
CA ARG A 146 -3.17 0.13 -9.92
C ARG A 146 -3.12 1.55 -9.34
N ALA A 147 -2.49 1.74 -8.18
CA ALA A 147 -2.47 3.02 -7.47
C ALA A 147 -1.69 4.13 -8.18
N ASN A 148 -0.93 3.82 -9.21
CA ASN A 148 -0.21 4.80 -10.01
C ASN A 148 -1.06 5.47 -11.10
N GLY A 149 -2.40 5.22 -11.15
CA GLY A 149 -3.39 6.00 -11.91
C GLY A 149 -3.18 6.14 -13.43
N SER A 150 -2.05 5.73 -13.93
CA SER A 150 -1.72 5.59 -15.33
C SER A 150 -1.24 4.15 -15.57
N VAL A 151 -1.73 3.54 -16.63
CA VAL A 151 -1.14 2.37 -17.26
C VAL A 151 0.15 2.82 -17.99
N GLU A 152 0.98 3.63 -17.30
CA GLU A 152 2.35 3.80 -17.76
C GLU A 152 3.10 2.55 -17.32
N PRO A 153 3.76 1.86 -18.25
CA PRO A 153 4.61 0.72 -17.92
C PRO A 153 5.57 1.12 -16.79
N SER A 154 5.64 0.33 -15.75
CA SER A 154 6.61 0.58 -14.68
C SER A 154 7.97 0.12 -15.18
N TYR A 155 8.80 1.07 -15.59
CA TYR A 155 10.17 0.80 -16.00
C TYR A 155 11.05 0.71 -14.76
N GLU A 156 11.13 -0.47 -14.15
CA GLU A 156 11.81 -0.66 -12.89
C GLU A 156 12.59 -1.97 -12.81
N PHE A 157 13.59 -1.99 -11.97
CA PHE A 157 14.34 -3.18 -11.59
C PHE A 157 14.76 -3.12 -10.13
N SER A 158 15.12 -4.28 -9.58
CA SER A 158 15.76 -4.36 -8.26
C SER A 158 17.26 -4.61 -8.44
N VAL A 159 18.07 -4.05 -7.56
CA VAL A 159 19.53 -4.26 -7.55
C VAL A 159 19.95 -4.74 -6.17
N ASP A 160 20.81 -5.77 -6.11
CA ASP A 160 21.38 -6.19 -4.86
C ASP A 160 22.47 -5.21 -4.42
N VAL A 161 22.35 -4.72 -3.20
CA VAL A 161 23.22 -3.70 -2.62
C VAL A 161 23.56 -4.07 -1.20
N ALA A 162 24.84 -4.04 -0.87
CA ALA A 162 25.29 -4.20 0.50
C ALA A 162 24.70 -3.09 1.40
N ASP A 163 24.30 -3.46 2.63
CA ASP A 163 23.80 -2.53 3.62
C ASP A 163 24.99 -1.79 4.25
N GLU A 164 25.54 -0.81 3.52
CA GLU A 164 26.69 -0.02 3.91
C GLU A 164 26.48 1.48 3.65
N VAL A 165 27.23 2.30 4.38
CA VAL A 165 27.16 3.75 4.24
C VAL A 165 27.59 4.16 2.84
N GLY A 166 26.70 4.89 2.14
CA GLY A 166 26.98 5.39 0.80
C GLY A 166 26.51 4.51 -0.35
N ALA A 167 25.98 3.32 -0.11
CA ALA A 167 25.56 2.39 -1.16
C ALA A 167 24.53 3.04 -2.12
N ILE A 168 23.47 3.65 -1.60
CA ILE A 168 22.45 4.35 -2.41
C ILE A 168 23.04 5.55 -3.14
N SER A 169 23.89 6.35 -2.47
CA SER A 169 24.51 7.51 -3.08
C SER A 169 25.47 7.11 -4.21
N THR A 170 26.18 6.00 -4.08
CA THR A 170 27.07 5.49 -5.14
C THR A 170 26.28 5.17 -6.40
N ILE A 171 25.17 4.43 -6.28
CA ILE A 171 24.29 4.13 -7.42
C ILE A 171 23.74 5.42 -8.04
N SER A 172 23.24 6.34 -7.20
CA SER A 172 22.71 7.62 -7.68
C SER A 172 23.75 8.43 -8.45
N VAL A 173 24.99 8.48 -7.99
CA VAL A 173 26.10 9.18 -8.67
C VAL A 173 26.45 8.50 -10.00
N ILE A 174 26.50 7.16 -10.04
CA ILE A 174 26.78 6.40 -11.27
C ILE A 174 25.73 6.72 -12.35
N LEU A 175 24.45 6.76 -11.98
CA LEU A 175 23.37 7.04 -12.92
C LEU A 175 23.35 8.53 -13.33
N ALA A 176 23.51 9.44 -12.36
CA ALA A 176 23.56 10.87 -12.62
C ALA A 176 24.72 11.28 -13.54
N ALA A 177 25.89 10.65 -13.42
CA ALA A 177 27.05 10.87 -14.30
C ALA A 177 26.79 10.51 -15.78
N LYS A 178 25.70 9.78 -16.05
CA LYS A 178 25.23 9.43 -17.39
C LYS A 178 23.95 10.16 -17.81
N GLY A 179 23.50 11.12 -17.01
CA GLY A 179 22.27 11.86 -17.27
C GLY A 179 21.02 11.02 -17.12
N ILE A 180 21.07 9.89 -16.39
CA ILE A 180 19.93 9.00 -16.18
C ILE A 180 19.17 9.49 -14.94
N SER A 181 17.94 9.94 -15.15
CA SER A 181 17.06 10.40 -14.08
C SER A 181 16.32 9.24 -13.41
N ILE A 182 16.37 9.17 -12.09
CA ILE A 182 15.61 8.24 -11.28
C ILE A 182 14.22 8.85 -11.01
N ARG A 183 13.15 8.10 -11.28
CA ARG A 183 11.76 8.48 -10.95
C ARG A 183 11.44 8.20 -9.49
N ASN A 184 11.82 7.01 -9.03
CA ASN A 184 11.63 6.59 -7.65
C ASN A 184 12.73 5.63 -7.24
N ILE A 185 13.06 5.63 -5.93
CA ILE A 185 14.01 4.72 -5.32
C ILE A 185 13.45 4.26 -3.97
N GLY A 186 13.44 2.96 -3.74
CA GLY A 186 12.89 2.37 -2.52
C GLY A 186 13.72 1.18 -2.04
N ILE A 187 13.74 0.96 -0.72
CA ILE A 187 14.37 -0.21 -0.12
C ILE A 187 13.32 -1.30 0.04
N ASN A 188 13.58 -2.47 -0.54
CA ASN A 188 12.75 -3.65 -0.33
C ASN A 188 13.40 -4.52 0.75
N ASN A 189 12.77 -4.58 1.93
CA ASN A 189 13.28 -5.35 3.07
C ASN A 189 12.98 -6.87 2.95
N ASN A 190 12.31 -7.32 1.90
CA ASN A 190 11.91 -8.71 1.76
C ASN A 190 13.00 -9.52 1.03
N ARG A 191 14.04 -9.91 1.76
CA ARG A 191 15.16 -10.71 1.28
C ARG A 191 14.83 -12.22 1.06
N GLU A 192 13.60 -12.65 1.37
CA GLU A 192 13.24 -14.08 1.36
C GLU A 192 13.17 -14.69 -0.05
N ARG A 193 13.23 -13.89 -1.13
CA ARG A 193 13.12 -14.36 -2.52
C ARG A 193 14.34 -14.11 -3.41
N GLY A 194 15.48 -13.67 -2.86
CA GLY A 194 16.65 -13.34 -3.69
C GLY A 194 16.43 -12.10 -4.58
N GLU A 195 15.41 -11.29 -4.28
CA GLU A 195 15.19 -10.00 -4.93
C GLU A 195 16.11 -8.95 -4.32
N GLY A 196 16.72 -8.11 -5.16
CA GLY A 196 17.64 -7.08 -4.71
C GLY A 196 17.02 -6.12 -3.71
N ALA A 197 17.83 -5.65 -2.76
CA ALA A 197 17.38 -4.80 -1.66
C ALA A 197 16.93 -3.39 -2.10
N LEU A 198 17.38 -2.89 -3.26
CA LEU A 198 17.09 -1.55 -3.75
C LEU A 198 16.28 -1.59 -5.05
N LYS A 199 15.02 -1.12 -5.01
CA LYS A 199 14.15 -1.00 -6.18
C LYS A 199 14.28 0.40 -6.77
N ILE A 200 14.52 0.50 -8.08
CA ILE A 200 14.71 1.76 -8.80
C ILE A 200 13.74 1.81 -9.99
N ALA A 201 12.95 2.89 -10.08
CA ALA A 201 12.03 3.15 -11.18
C ALA A 201 12.48 4.35 -12.02
N PHE A 202 12.19 4.30 -13.32
CA PHE A 202 12.61 5.26 -14.33
C PHE A 202 11.41 5.83 -15.10
N TYR A 203 11.65 6.92 -15.85
CA TYR A 203 10.60 7.59 -16.63
C TYR A 203 10.34 6.91 -18.00
N SER A 204 11.26 6.08 -18.49
CA SER A 204 11.12 5.37 -19.76
C SER A 204 11.91 4.05 -19.77
N GLU A 205 11.55 3.16 -20.70
CA GLU A 205 12.27 1.90 -20.93
C GLU A 205 13.72 2.13 -21.33
N GLU A 206 13.97 3.15 -22.17
CA GLU A 206 15.33 3.49 -22.61
C GLU A 206 16.21 3.91 -21.44
N ALA A 207 15.64 4.71 -20.49
CA ALA A 207 16.36 5.12 -19.29
C ALA A 207 16.66 3.94 -18.37
N MET A 208 15.71 3.03 -18.20
CA MET A 208 15.87 1.79 -17.42
C MET A 208 16.97 0.91 -18.04
N GLU A 209 16.91 0.63 -19.35
CA GLU A 209 17.90 -0.19 -20.03
C GLU A 209 19.31 0.46 -20.05
N ALA A 210 19.38 1.78 -20.12
CA ALA A 210 20.64 2.51 -19.96
C ALA A 210 21.22 2.37 -18.55
N ALA A 211 20.35 2.41 -17.53
CA ALA A 211 20.74 2.21 -16.13
C ALA A 211 21.24 0.78 -15.88
N VAL A 212 20.55 -0.25 -16.40
CA VAL A 212 20.97 -1.65 -16.34
C VAL A 212 22.39 -1.80 -16.91
N ARG A 213 22.59 -1.38 -18.15
CA ARG A 213 23.92 -1.47 -18.81
C ARG A 213 25.02 -0.72 -18.06
N GLN A 214 24.67 0.36 -17.37
CA GLN A 214 25.66 1.13 -16.61
C GLN A 214 25.99 0.45 -15.29
N LEU A 215 25.01 -0.06 -14.53
CA LEU A 215 25.25 -0.71 -13.24
C LEU A 215 25.94 -2.07 -13.40
N GLU A 216 25.64 -2.84 -14.46
CA GLU A 216 26.34 -4.09 -14.78
C GLU A 216 27.87 -3.89 -14.99
N LYS A 217 28.30 -2.74 -15.55
CA LYS A 217 29.74 -2.43 -15.67
C LYS A 217 30.44 -2.30 -14.32
N TYR A 218 29.68 -1.92 -13.26
CA TYR A 218 30.16 -1.85 -11.90
C TYR A 218 29.89 -3.13 -11.10
N LYS A 219 29.46 -4.22 -11.81
CA LYS A 219 29.21 -5.56 -11.25
C LYS A 219 28.07 -5.60 -10.24
N TYR A 220 27.09 -4.70 -10.35
CA TYR A 220 25.85 -4.84 -9.62
C TYR A 220 24.98 -5.96 -10.19
N GLU A 221 24.39 -6.78 -9.32
CA GLU A 221 23.45 -7.82 -9.71
C GLU A 221 22.05 -7.20 -9.82
N ILE A 222 21.41 -7.38 -10.98
CA ILE A 222 20.13 -6.72 -11.32
C ILE A 222 19.06 -7.78 -11.53
N PHE A 223 17.92 -7.56 -10.86
CA PHE A 223 16.74 -8.41 -10.94
C PHE A 223 15.62 -7.63 -11.64
N ARG A 224 15.23 -8.09 -12.83
CA ARG A 224 14.10 -7.53 -13.57
C ARG A 224 12.80 -8.00 -12.94
N VAL A 225 11.84 -7.09 -12.77
CA VAL A 225 10.50 -7.35 -12.20
C VAL A 225 9.55 -7.77 -13.32
#